data_04409b9b913f66968b7b453122b3b9ba
#
_entry.id   04409b9b913f66968b7b453122b3b9ba
#
_cell.length_a   1.000
_cell.length_b   1.000
_cell.length_c   1.000
_cell.angle_alpha   90.00
_cell.angle_beta   90.00
_cell.angle_gamma   90.00
#
_symmetry.space_group_name_H-M   'P 1'
#
loop_
_entity.id
_entity.type
_entity.pdbx_description
1 polymer ?
#
loop_
_entity_poly.entity_id
_entity_poly.type
_entity_poly.pdbx_seq_one_letter_code
_entity_poly.pdbx_strand_id
1 'polypeptide(L)'
;MTHPLVEQLRFARSEWRRGLRGVPEADGFRRLEPMNSIGWIVAHMAWHEQRYWLTRLADTTPVPELNDIAANGGPPTTPSLRAMLAAWKTVTTAADPHLDALDEAAMGSELPLTPPRQMGTAILRVTYHYWFHTGEILAIRQIMDHPRRPEYVGDIDGQAPYRPAIDGRR
;
A
#
# COMPACT_ATOMS: atom_id res chain seq x y z
N MET A 1 21.30 4.80 4.72
CA MET A 1 20.75 3.69 3.91
C MET A 1 19.31 3.45 4.36
N THR A 2 18.39 3.27 3.43
CA THR A 2 16.99 2.93 3.75
C THR A 2 16.94 1.57 4.46
N HIS A 3 16.11 1.44 5.48
CA HIS A 3 15.95 0.18 6.21
C HIS A 3 15.37 -0.93 5.31
N PRO A 4 15.84 -2.20 5.38
CA PRO A 4 15.38 -3.29 4.51
C PRO A 4 13.86 -3.49 4.48
N LEU A 5 13.16 -3.34 5.62
CA LEU A 5 11.70 -3.43 5.65
C LEU A 5 11.01 -2.32 4.85
N VAL A 6 11.59 -1.12 4.80
CA VAL A 6 11.06 -0.02 3.97
C VAL A 6 11.30 -0.32 2.49
N GLU A 7 12.43 -0.92 2.12
CA GLU A 7 12.68 -1.39 0.75
C GLU A 7 11.64 -2.43 0.32
N GLN A 8 11.31 -3.40 1.20
CA GLN A 8 10.26 -4.40 0.95
C GLN A 8 8.88 -3.75 0.76
N LEU A 9 8.54 -2.74 1.56
CA LEU A 9 7.31 -1.98 1.38
C LEU A 9 7.27 -1.27 0.02
N ARG A 10 8.36 -0.62 -0.38
CA ARG A 10 8.47 0.06 -1.68
C ARG A 10 8.38 -0.91 -2.85
N PHE A 11 8.98 -2.08 -2.72
CA PHE A 11 8.83 -3.14 -3.70
C PHE A 11 7.37 -3.59 -3.82
N ALA A 12 6.68 -3.85 -2.70
CA ALA A 12 5.27 -4.20 -2.72
C ALA A 12 4.39 -3.11 -3.36
N ARG A 13 4.67 -1.81 -3.10
CA ARG A 13 4.02 -0.67 -3.79
C ARG A 13 4.27 -0.71 -5.31
N SER A 14 5.49 -1.04 -5.75
CA SER A 14 5.84 -1.11 -7.17
C SER A 14 5.09 -2.23 -7.88
N GLU A 15 5.02 -3.40 -7.25
CA GLU A 15 4.31 -4.57 -7.77
C GLU A 15 2.79 -4.35 -7.84
N TRP A 16 2.23 -3.73 -6.81
CA TRP A 16 0.83 -3.34 -6.80
C TRP A 16 0.50 -2.37 -7.95
N ARG A 17 1.34 -1.35 -8.18
CA ARG A 17 1.21 -0.46 -9.35
C ARG A 17 1.35 -1.22 -10.67
N ARG A 18 2.26 -2.21 -10.74
CA ARG A 18 2.41 -3.09 -11.90
C ARG A 18 1.12 -3.89 -12.13
N GLY A 19 0.49 -4.38 -11.07
CA GLY A 19 -0.81 -5.05 -11.10
C GLY A 19 -1.95 -4.18 -11.64
N LEU A 20 -1.90 -2.85 -11.45
CA LEU A 20 -2.89 -1.88 -11.93
C LEU A 20 -2.65 -1.38 -13.35
N ARG A 21 -1.48 -1.65 -13.94
CA ARG A 21 -1.13 -1.11 -15.25
C ARG A 21 -2.11 -1.55 -16.33
N GLY A 22 -2.67 -0.59 -17.06
CA GLY A 22 -3.58 -0.84 -18.17
C GLY A 22 -5.02 -1.18 -17.75
N VAL A 23 -5.41 -0.99 -16.49
CA VAL A 23 -6.82 -1.05 -16.08
C VAL A 23 -7.54 0.17 -16.64
N PRO A 24 -8.60 0.00 -17.45
CA PRO A 24 -9.41 1.11 -17.95
C PRO A 24 -10.14 1.82 -16.80
N GLU A 25 -10.33 3.14 -16.91
CA GLU A 25 -11.08 3.92 -15.91
C GLU A 25 -12.50 3.38 -15.69
N ALA A 26 -13.17 3.00 -16.77
CA ALA A 26 -14.53 2.43 -16.70
C ALA A 26 -14.58 1.14 -15.86
N ASP A 27 -13.54 0.31 -15.92
CA ASP A 27 -13.48 -0.93 -15.14
C ASP A 27 -13.08 -0.68 -13.69
N GLY A 28 -12.45 0.46 -13.41
CA GLY A 28 -12.17 0.92 -12.04
C GLY A 28 -13.42 1.13 -11.20
N PHE A 29 -14.55 1.51 -11.82
CA PHE A 29 -15.86 1.68 -11.15
C PHE A 29 -16.63 0.36 -11.00
N ARG A 30 -16.34 -0.65 -11.83
CA ARG A 30 -17.11 -1.90 -11.85
C ARG A 30 -16.90 -2.67 -10.56
N ARG A 31 -18.01 -3.06 -9.96
CA ARG A 31 -18.04 -3.93 -8.79
C ARG A 31 -18.53 -5.32 -9.18
N LEU A 32 -17.72 -6.33 -8.93
CA LEU A 32 -18.09 -7.74 -9.10
C LEU A 32 -18.53 -8.28 -7.73
N GLU A 33 -19.82 -8.25 -7.47
CA GLU A 33 -20.35 -8.68 -6.16
C GLU A 33 -19.89 -10.09 -5.76
N PRO A 34 -19.45 -10.32 -4.51
CA PRO A 34 -19.43 -9.35 -3.39
C PRO A 34 -18.10 -8.53 -3.27
N MET A 35 -17.20 -8.59 -4.25
CA MET A 35 -15.90 -7.94 -4.22
C MET A 35 -16.02 -6.40 -4.27
N ASN A 36 -15.00 -5.71 -3.79
CA ASN A 36 -14.89 -4.26 -3.97
C ASN A 36 -14.47 -3.90 -5.41
N SER A 37 -14.75 -2.67 -5.84
CA SER A 37 -14.23 -2.16 -7.11
C SER A 37 -12.72 -1.90 -7.02
N ILE A 38 -12.02 -1.95 -8.17
CA ILE A 38 -10.57 -1.62 -8.21
C ILE A 38 -10.33 -0.20 -7.70
N GLY A 39 -11.21 0.76 -8.04
CA GLY A 39 -11.14 2.14 -7.53
C GLY A 39 -11.21 2.20 -6.01
N TRP A 40 -12.10 1.40 -5.39
CA TRP A 40 -12.18 1.31 -3.92
C TRP A 40 -10.91 0.73 -3.31
N ILE A 41 -10.36 -0.35 -3.90
CA ILE A 41 -9.13 -0.97 -3.41
C ILE A 41 -7.97 0.03 -3.44
N VAL A 42 -7.88 0.86 -4.49
CA VAL A 42 -6.86 1.91 -4.59
C VAL A 42 -7.05 2.98 -3.52
N ALA A 43 -8.28 3.44 -3.30
CA ALA A 43 -8.62 4.37 -2.23
C ALA A 43 -8.29 3.79 -0.84
N HIS A 44 -8.61 2.51 -0.62
CA HIS A 44 -8.35 1.80 0.63
C HIS A 44 -6.84 1.71 0.94
N MET A 45 -6.02 1.41 -0.06
CA MET A 45 -4.57 1.39 0.12
C MET A 45 -4.00 2.79 0.40
N ALA A 46 -4.52 3.83 -0.25
CA ALA A 46 -4.15 5.21 0.04
C ALA A 46 -4.56 5.60 1.49
N TRP A 47 -5.78 5.28 1.90
CA TRP A 47 -6.26 5.49 3.27
C TRP A 47 -5.40 4.77 4.31
N HIS A 48 -5.02 3.52 4.03
CA HIS A 48 -4.21 2.71 4.94
C HIS A 48 -2.81 3.30 5.15
N GLU A 49 -2.14 3.71 4.05
CA GLU A 49 -0.86 4.40 4.09
C GLU A 49 -0.93 5.72 4.85
N GLN A 50 -1.94 6.55 4.54
CA GLN A 50 -2.17 7.82 5.21
C GLN A 50 -2.36 7.63 6.72
N ARG A 51 -3.20 6.66 7.10
CA ARG A 51 -3.47 6.38 8.51
C ARG A 51 -2.22 5.99 9.27
N TYR A 52 -1.35 5.16 8.69
CA TYR A 52 -0.15 4.66 9.36
C TYR A 52 0.97 5.71 9.40
N TRP A 53 1.33 6.25 8.27
CA TRP A 53 2.56 7.03 8.13
C TRP A 53 2.37 8.54 8.28
N LEU A 54 1.17 9.02 8.06
CA LEU A 54 0.89 10.45 8.11
C LEU A 54 0.02 10.80 9.32
N THR A 55 -1.17 10.23 9.45
CA THR A 55 -2.05 10.59 10.56
C THR A 55 -1.49 10.16 11.92
N ARG A 56 -0.85 8.97 12.01
CA ARG A 56 -0.37 8.42 13.29
C ARG A 56 1.09 8.70 13.58
N LEU A 57 1.93 8.78 12.57
CA LEU A 57 3.37 9.04 12.77
C LEU A 57 3.69 10.53 12.68
N ALA A 58 3.06 11.27 11.75
CA ALA A 58 3.39 12.65 11.42
C ALA A 58 2.27 13.67 11.77
N ASP A 59 1.17 13.23 12.37
CA ASP A 59 -0.01 14.05 12.73
C ASP A 59 -0.55 14.90 11.58
N THR A 60 -0.54 14.36 10.37
CA THR A 60 -1.05 15.00 9.14
C THR A 60 -2.01 14.11 8.39
N THR A 61 -3.02 14.68 7.73
CA THR A 61 -4.01 13.93 6.94
C THR A 61 -4.25 14.67 5.62
N PRO A 62 -3.34 14.52 4.64
CA PRO A 62 -3.38 15.32 3.41
C PRO A 62 -4.59 15.06 2.50
N VAL A 63 -5.23 13.90 2.60
CA VAL A 63 -6.40 13.50 1.80
C VAL A 63 -7.51 13.00 2.74
N PRO A 64 -8.15 13.88 3.54
CA PRO A 64 -9.09 13.48 4.59
C PRO A 64 -10.32 12.75 4.05
N GLU A 65 -10.75 13.02 2.83
CA GLU A 65 -11.89 12.36 2.17
C GLU A 65 -11.75 10.85 2.02
N LEU A 66 -10.54 10.31 2.08
CA LEU A 66 -10.31 8.86 2.06
C LEU A 66 -10.99 8.13 3.24
N ASN A 67 -11.25 8.84 4.36
CA ASN A 67 -11.97 8.28 5.50
C ASN A 67 -13.42 7.94 5.16
N ASP A 68 -14.05 8.71 4.29
CA ASP A 68 -15.45 8.51 3.89
C ASP A 68 -15.54 7.56 2.68
N ILE A 69 -14.52 7.55 1.83
CA ILE A 69 -14.52 6.77 0.60
C ILE A 69 -14.22 5.29 0.87
N ALA A 70 -13.18 4.98 1.65
CA ALA A 70 -12.63 3.62 1.68
C ALA A 70 -12.00 3.23 3.03
N ALA A 71 -12.46 3.78 4.13
CA ALA A 71 -12.06 3.31 5.46
C ALA A 71 -12.49 1.84 5.67
N ASN A 72 -11.70 1.12 6.47
CA ASN A 72 -12.02 -0.27 6.81
C ASN A 72 -13.41 -0.36 7.50
N GLY A 73 -14.28 -1.23 6.97
CA GLY A 73 -15.66 -1.38 7.43
C GLY A 73 -16.63 -0.30 6.92
N GLY A 74 -16.17 0.61 6.08
CA GLY A 74 -16.99 1.59 5.39
C GLY A 74 -17.79 1.00 4.21
N PRO A 75 -18.66 1.82 3.57
CA PRO A 75 -19.49 1.36 2.46
C PRO A 75 -18.64 1.00 1.24
N PRO A 76 -19.11 0.05 0.39
CA PRO A 76 -18.42 -0.33 -0.82
C PRO A 76 -18.66 0.70 -1.94
N THR A 77 -18.00 1.85 -1.83
CA THR A 77 -18.08 2.92 -2.84
C THR A 77 -17.40 2.50 -4.16
N THR A 78 -17.66 3.24 -5.22
CA THR A 78 -17.03 3.04 -6.54
C THR A 78 -16.39 4.33 -7.04
N PRO A 79 -15.29 4.79 -6.41
CA PRO A 79 -14.64 6.04 -6.78
C PRO A 79 -13.87 5.94 -8.11
N SER A 80 -13.56 7.08 -8.71
CA SER A 80 -12.69 7.19 -9.90
C SER A 80 -11.31 6.58 -9.63
N LEU A 81 -10.90 5.62 -10.45
CA LEU A 81 -9.59 4.99 -10.37
C LEU A 81 -8.47 6.02 -10.51
N ARG A 82 -8.59 6.93 -11.47
CA ARG A 82 -7.61 8.00 -11.72
C ARG A 82 -7.48 8.93 -10.52
N ALA A 83 -8.60 9.35 -9.93
CA ALA A 83 -8.59 10.21 -8.76
C ALA A 83 -7.93 9.50 -7.56
N MET A 84 -8.23 8.23 -7.35
CA MET A 84 -7.67 7.46 -6.23
C MET A 84 -6.19 7.13 -6.43
N LEU A 85 -5.73 6.92 -7.67
CA LEU A 85 -4.30 6.81 -7.97
C LEU A 85 -3.55 8.12 -7.70
N ALA A 86 -4.16 9.27 -7.98
CA ALA A 86 -3.59 10.58 -7.63
C ALA A 86 -3.53 10.77 -6.12
N ALA A 87 -4.59 10.44 -5.38
CA ALA A 87 -4.62 10.46 -3.93
C ALA A 87 -3.55 9.54 -3.32
N TRP A 88 -3.44 8.31 -3.82
CA TRP A 88 -2.41 7.36 -3.41
C TRP A 88 -1.00 7.92 -3.62
N LYS A 89 -0.74 8.54 -4.78
CA LYS A 89 0.55 9.19 -5.06
C LYS A 89 0.83 10.34 -4.09
N THR A 90 -0.15 11.19 -3.82
CA THR A 90 -0.03 12.28 -2.84
C THR A 90 0.37 11.73 -1.46
N VAL A 91 -0.37 10.75 -0.98
CA VAL A 91 -0.12 10.12 0.33
C VAL A 91 1.25 9.46 0.39
N THR A 92 1.61 8.63 -0.58
CA THR A 92 2.89 7.91 -0.54
C THR A 92 4.08 8.84 -0.71
N THR A 93 3.97 9.90 -1.52
CA THR A 93 5.02 10.92 -1.64
C THR A 93 5.22 11.68 -0.33
N ALA A 94 4.15 12.01 0.38
CA ALA A 94 4.24 12.65 1.69
C ALA A 94 4.79 11.70 2.78
N ALA A 95 4.52 10.40 2.68
CA ALA A 95 4.98 9.40 3.64
C ALA A 95 6.47 9.05 3.48
N ASP A 96 7.01 9.12 2.27
CA ASP A 96 8.37 8.65 1.96
C ASP A 96 9.48 9.28 2.82
N PRO A 97 9.50 10.59 3.13
CA PRO A 97 10.52 11.16 4.02
C PRO A 97 10.49 10.59 5.44
N HIS A 98 9.29 10.28 5.96
CA HIS A 98 9.13 9.67 7.29
C HIS A 98 9.63 8.23 7.31
N LEU A 99 9.37 7.47 6.24
CA LEU A 99 9.86 6.10 6.08
C LEU A 99 11.38 6.06 5.89
N ASP A 100 11.95 7.02 5.17
CA ASP A 100 13.41 7.12 4.98
C ASP A 100 14.18 7.44 6.26
N ALA A 101 13.53 8.08 7.22
CA ALA A 101 14.11 8.42 8.52
C ALA A 101 14.12 7.24 9.52
N LEU A 102 13.46 6.11 9.20
CA LEU A 102 13.37 4.97 10.11
C LEU A 102 14.68 4.16 10.10
N ASP A 103 15.31 4.06 11.25
CA ASP A 103 16.45 3.19 11.52
C ASP A 103 16.06 1.95 12.33
N GLU A 104 17.02 1.10 12.69
CA GLU A 104 16.79 -0.13 13.46
C GLU A 104 16.17 0.16 14.84
N ALA A 105 16.59 1.24 15.51
CA ALA A 105 16.01 1.62 16.80
C ALA A 105 14.54 2.04 16.65
N ALA A 106 14.21 2.79 15.61
CA ALA A 106 12.85 3.21 15.29
C ALA A 106 11.95 2.01 14.97
N MET A 107 12.48 0.92 14.40
CA MET A 107 11.70 -0.29 14.11
C MET A 107 11.15 -0.98 15.36
N GLY A 108 11.85 -0.87 16.49
CA GLY A 108 11.40 -1.35 17.80
C GLY A 108 10.44 -0.41 18.52
N SER A 109 10.30 0.84 18.08
CA SER A 109 9.42 1.83 18.72
C SER A 109 7.93 1.54 18.45
N GLU A 110 7.04 2.07 19.29
CA GLU A 110 5.61 1.89 19.14
C GLU A 110 4.99 2.98 18.26
N LEU A 111 4.23 2.55 17.26
CA LEU A 111 3.30 3.41 16.52
C LEU A 111 1.97 3.49 17.30
N PRO A 112 1.42 4.69 17.57
CA PRO A 112 0.22 4.88 18.39
C PRO A 112 -1.06 4.47 17.64
N LEU A 113 -1.21 3.16 17.43
CA LEU A 113 -2.43 2.51 16.94
C LEU A 113 -3.24 1.95 18.10
N THR A 114 -4.42 1.45 17.82
CA THR A 114 -5.24 0.74 18.80
C THR A 114 -5.51 -0.68 18.31
N PRO A 115 -4.91 -1.71 18.93
CA PRO A 115 -3.84 -1.65 19.95
C PRO A 115 -2.52 -1.10 19.38
N PRO A 116 -1.59 -0.62 20.23
CA PRO A 116 -0.26 -0.16 19.81
C PRO A 116 0.51 -1.25 19.06
N ARG A 117 1.40 -0.86 18.16
CA ARG A 117 2.22 -1.78 17.37
C ARG A 117 3.64 -1.29 17.25
N GLN A 118 4.59 -2.20 17.28
CA GLN A 118 5.97 -1.88 16.87
C GLN A 118 6.00 -1.45 15.41
N MET A 119 6.81 -0.45 15.11
CA MET A 119 6.96 0.13 13.78
C MET A 119 7.29 -0.93 12.71
N GLY A 120 8.27 -1.80 12.98
CA GLY A 120 8.63 -2.90 12.07
C GLY A 120 7.44 -3.81 11.75
N THR A 121 6.63 -4.15 12.76
CA THR A 121 5.40 -4.94 12.56
C THR A 121 4.36 -4.17 11.74
N ALA A 122 4.26 -2.84 11.93
CA ALA A 122 3.38 -2.00 11.13
C ALA A 122 3.79 -1.98 9.64
N ILE A 123 5.10 -1.87 9.35
CA ILE A 123 5.63 -1.92 7.98
C ILE A 123 5.34 -3.28 7.33
N LEU A 124 5.61 -4.39 8.02
CA LEU A 124 5.29 -5.73 7.52
C LEU A 124 3.80 -5.88 7.22
N ARG A 125 2.92 -5.38 8.11
CA ARG A 125 1.47 -5.42 7.89
C ARG A 125 1.05 -4.66 6.63
N VAL A 126 1.57 -3.45 6.40
CA VAL A 126 1.25 -2.68 5.21
C VAL A 126 1.82 -3.36 3.97
N THR A 127 3.03 -3.92 4.04
CA THR A 127 3.65 -4.69 2.95
C THR A 127 2.77 -5.89 2.55
N TYR A 128 2.33 -6.69 3.51
CA TYR A 128 1.47 -7.85 3.23
C TYR A 128 0.07 -7.43 2.78
N HIS A 129 -0.44 -6.28 3.23
CA HIS A 129 -1.70 -5.73 2.78
C HIS A 129 -1.65 -5.34 1.29
N TYR A 130 -0.54 -4.80 0.81
CA TYR A 130 -0.31 -4.61 -0.63
C TYR A 130 -0.37 -5.91 -1.41
N TRP A 131 0.30 -6.97 -0.94
CA TRP A 131 0.27 -8.27 -1.61
C TRP A 131 -1.12 -8.90 -1.61
N PHE A 132 -1.86 -8.77 -0.49
CA PHE A 132 -3.24 -9.21 -0.39
C PHE A 132 -4.12 -8.56 -1.47
N HIS A 133 -4.10 -7.24 -1.55
CA HIS A 133 -4.90 -6.49 -2.54
C HIS A 133 -4.34 -6.59 -3.97
N THR A 134 -3.06 -6.84 -4.17
CA THR A 134 -2.51 -7.16 -5.48
C THR A 134 -3.15 -8.45 -6.03
N GLY A 135 -3.24 -9.49 -5.21
CA GLY A 135 -3.93 -10.72 -5.59
C GLY A 135 -5.40 -10.50 -5.92
N GLU A 136 -6.12 -9.71 -5.12
CA GLU A 136 -7.52 -9.35 -5.36
C GLU A 136 -7.70 -8.60 -6.68
N ILE A 137 -6.88 -7.58 -6.95
CA ILE A 137 -6.91 -6.83 -8.22
C ILE A 137 -6.65 -7.75 -9.41
N LEU A 138 -5.68 -8.64 -9.32
CA LEU A 138 -5.36 -9.57 -10.41
C LEU A 138 -6.49 -10.57 -10.65
N ALA A 139 -7.17 -11.04 -9.60
CA ALA A 139 -8.34 -11.88 -9.71
C ALA A 139 -9.50 -11.15 -10.39
N ILE A 140 -9.81 -9.91 -9.99
CA ILE A 140 -10.82 -9.07 -10.65
C ILE A 140 -10.47 -8.88 -12.13
N ARG A 141 -9.22 -8.54 -12.45
CA ARG A 141 -8.77 -8.36 -13.82
C ARG A 141 -8.84 -9.65 -14.65
N GLN A 142 -8.64 -10.80 -14.03
CA GLN A 142 -8.79 -12.10 -14.68
C GLN A 142 -10.25 -12.39 -15.02
N ILE A 143 -11.18 -12.12 -14.10
CA ILE A 143 -12.62 -12.27 -14.33
C ILE A 143 -13.12 -11.31 -15.43
N MET A 144 -12.53 -10.10 -15.51
CA MET A 144 -12.84 -9.10 -16.53
C MET A 144 -12.11 -9.33 -17.87
N ASP A 145 -11.33 -10.39 -18.00
CA ASP A 145 -10.54 -10.74 -19.17
C ASP A 145 -9.57 -9.63 -19.63
N HIS A 146 -8.97 -8.89 -18.66
CA HIS A 146 -7.97 -7.87 -18.99
C HIS A 146 -6.71 -8.52 -19.57
N PRO A 147 -6.17 -8.02 -20.70
CA PRO A 147 -4.93 -8.50 -21.27
C PRO A 147 -3.71 -8.08 -20.43
N ARG A 148 -2.59 -8.76 -20.62
CA ARG A 148 -1.27 -8.36 -20.08
C ARG A 148 -1.25 -8.13 -18.56
N ARG A 149 -1.81 -9.07 -17.82
CA ARG A 149 -1.66 -9.12 -16.36
C ARG A 149 -0.26 -9.62 -15.99
N PRO A 150 0.32 -9.18 -14.87
CA PRO A 150 1.49 -9.84 -14.28
C PRO A 150 1.17 -11.29 -13.92
N GLU A 151 2.06 -12.21 -14.30
CA GLU A 151 1.91 -13.65 -14.02
C GLU A 151 2.75 -14.10 -12.83
N TYR A 152 3.75 -13.29 -12.44
CA TYR A 152 4.69 -13.59 -11.37
C TYR A 152 5.21 -12.32 -10.71
N VAL A 153 5.91 -12.49 -9.57
CA VAL A 153 6.62 -11.41 -8.88
C VAL A 153 7.72 -10.85 -9.80
N GLY A 154 7.86 -9.52 -9.82
CA GLY A 154 8.85 -8.84 -10.64
C GLY A 154 10.28 -9.01 -10.11
N ASP A 155 11.15 -8.06 -10.44
CA ASP A 155 12.58 -8.07 -10.11
C ASP A 155 12.83 -7.82 -8.61
N ILE A 156 12.53 -8.83 -7.78
CA ILE A 156 12.79 -8.79 -6.34
C ILE A 156 14.29 -8.80 -6.05
N ASP A 157 15.08 -9.50 -6.86
CA ASP A 157 16.53 -9.63 -6.66
C ASP A 157 17.24 -8.29 -6.84
N GLY A 158 16.79 -7.45 -7.77
CA GLY A 158 17.33 -6.12 -8.00
C GLY A 158 16.75 -5.04 -7.06
N GLN A 159 15.45 -5.12 -6.75
CA GLN A 159 14.75 -4.02 -6.06
C GLN A 159 14.66 -4.20 -4.55
N ALA A 160 14.56 -5.41 -4.04
CA ALA A 160 14.38 -5.71 -2.63
C ALA A 160 15.02 -7.06 -2.24
N PRO A 161 16.32 -7.27 -2.52
CA PRO A 161 16.99 -8.52 -2.20
C PRO A 161 17.02 -8.75 -0.68
N TYR A 162 17.11 -10.00 -0.29
CA TYR A 162 17.37 -10.32 1.11
C TYR A 162 18.67 -9.66 1.58
N ARG A 163 18.59 -8.91 2.68
CA ARG A 163 19.75 -8.36 3.38
C ARG A 163 19.73 -8.86 4.81
N PRO A 164 20.81 -9.53 5.26
CA PRO A 164 20.91 -9.92 6.67
C PRO A 164 20.89 -8.67 7.54
N ALA A 165 20.30 -8.76 8.74
CA ALA A 165 20.45 -7.74 9.76
C ALA A 165 21.97 -7.56 10.02
N ILE A 166 22.45 -6.31 9.96
CA ILE A 166 23.84 -6.02 10.30
C ILE A 166 23.93 -6.25 11.80
N ASP A 167 24.57 -7.36 12.21
CA ASP A 167 24.83 -7.64 13.60
C ASP A 167 25.76 -6.54 14.11
N GLY A 168 25.23 -5.61 14.90
CA GLY A 168 25.94 -4.45 15.47
C GLY A 168 27.01 -4.83 16.49
N ARG A 169 27.51 -6.07 16.48
CA ARG A 169 28.63 -6.55 17.28
C ARG A 169 29.91 -6.51 16.45
N ARG A 170 30.58 -5.39 16.49
CA ARG A 170 32.04 -5.33 16.37
C ARG A 170 32.61 -4.58 17.54
#